data_c3d00f7596ff673baea2141fff47458a
#
_entry.id   c3d00f7596ff673baea2141fff47458a
#
_cell.length_a   1.000
_cell.length_b   1.000
_cell.length_c   1.000
_cell.angle_alpha   90.00
_cell.angle_beta   90.00
_cell.angle_gamma   90.00
#
_symmetry.space_group_name_H-M   'P 1'
#
loop_
_entity.id
_entity.type
_entity.pdbx_description
1 polymer ?
#
loop_
_entity_poly.entity_id
_entity_poly.type
_entity_poly.pdbx_seq_one_letter_code
_entity_poly.pdbx_strand_id
1 'polypeptide(L)'
;MKVVGAHHTSYTVANLERSLEFYVGLLGCEVLWQRRIDNQYFRDIVAFPDCVVEAAHLCIPGSDHVIELFEYVGPKGVAADVRTNNVGSSHMAFVVDDLQAAYGELCVRGVKFRSPPVEVTAGANKGAWGVYIEDPDGISMELFQPAGV
;
A
#
# COMPACT_ATOMS: atom_id res chain seq x y z
N MET A 1 -12.58 -8.36 -25.37
CA MET A 1 -12.15 -7.41 -24.33
C MET A 1 -10.62 -7.37 -24.32
N LYS A 2 -10.00 -6.19 -24.15
CA LYS A 2 -8.54 -6.03 -24.06
C LYS A 2 -8.25 -5.14 -22.86
N VAL A 3 -7.41 -5.61 -21.92
CA VAL A 3 -6.87 -4.77 -20.84
C VAL A 3 -5.79 -3.88 -21.47
N VAL A 4 -5.84 -2.58 -21.17
CA VAL A 4 -4.94 -1.57 -21.78
C VAL A 4 -3.99 -0.92 -20.77
N GLY A 5 -4.15 -1.21 -19.47
CA GLY A 5 -3.28 -0.69 -18.41
C GLY A 5 -3.81 -1.00 -17.03
N ALA A 6 -3.04 -0.61 -16.00
CA ALA A 6 -3.46 -0.56 -14.61
C ALA A 6 -3.72 0.90 -14.22
N HIS A 7 -4.78 1.17 -13.45
CA HIS A 7 -5.14 2.53 -13.01
C HIS A 7 -4.70 2.77 -11.56
N HIS A 8 -5.14 1.92 -10.65
CA HIS A 8 -4.81 2.05 -9.23
C HIS A 8 -4.80 0.68 -8.52
N THR A 9 -4.21 0.65 -7.34
CA THR A 9 -4.40 -0.41 -6.35
C THR A 9 -5.12 0.20 -5.15
N SER A 10 -6.20 -0.44 -4.67
CA SER A 10 -6.99 0.06 -3.55
C SER A 10 -6.77 -0.79 -2.31
N TYR A 11 -6.65 -0.12 -1.15
CA TYR A 11 -6.59 -0.74 0.17
C TYR A 11 -7.72 -0.19 1.04
N THR A 12 -8.44 -1.10 1.70
CA THR A 12 -9.39 -0.74 2.74
C THR A 12 -8.66 -0.66 4.07
N VAL A 13 -8.71 0.51 4.70
CA VAL A 13 -8.00 0.82 5.94
C VAL A 13 -8.98 1.10 7.08
N ALA A 14 -8.56 0.83 8.30
CA ALA A 14 -9.40 1.05 9.49
C ALA A 14 -9.51 2.53 9.87
N ASN A 15 -8.51 3.35 9.52
CA ASN A 15 -8.49 4.79 9.78
C ASN A 15 -7.64 5.48 8.72
N LEU A 16 -8.27 6.38 7.94
CA LEU A 16 -7.62 7.04 6.79
C LEU A 16 -6.47 7.95 7.23
N GLU A 17 -6.65 8.76 8.26
CA GLU A 17 -5.62 9.70 8.72
C GLU A 17 -4.36 8.97 9.19
N ARG A 18 -4.52 7.89 9.98
CA ARG A 18 -3.39 7.05 10.40
C ARG A 18 -2.66 6.42 9.22
N SER A 19 -3.40 6.02 8.20
CA SER A 19 -2.80 5.46 6.97
C SER A 19 -2.09 6.54 6.16
N LEU A 20 -2.62 7.76 6.10
CA LEU A 20 -1.93 8.90 5.47
C LEU A 20 -0.61 9.25 6.18
N GLU A 21 -0.54 9.18 7.52
CA GLU A 21 0.72 9.34 8.25
C GLU A 21 1.77 8.32 7.81
N PHE A 22 1.35 7.09 7.49
CA PHE A 22 2.25 6.05 6.99
C PHE A 22 2.63 6.27 5.52
N TYR A 23 1.66 6.33 4.61
CA TYR A 23 1.95 6.38 3.17
C TYR A 23 2.56 7.72 2.75
N VAL A 24 2.11 8.83 3.30
CA VAL A 24 2.64 10.16 2.99
C VAL A 24 3.81 10.51 3.91
N GLY A 25 3.65 10.36 5.21
CA GLY A 25 4.64 10.77 6.19
C GLY A 25 5.88 9.88 6.28
N LEU A 26 5.78 8.59 5.96
CA LEU A 26 6.88 7.63 6.03
C LEU A 26 7.38 7.21 4.65
N LEU A 27 6.48 6.89 3.71
CA LEU A 27 6.85 6.40 2.37
C LEU A 27 6.97 7.49 1.31
N GLY A 28 6.63 8.75 1.65
CA GLY A 28 6.79 9.88 0.74
C GLY A 28 5.79 9.95 -0.40
N CYS A 29 4.66 9.24 -0.32
CA CYS A 29 3.58 9.41 -1.28
C CYS A 29 2.98 10.82 -1.18
N GLU A 30 2.35 11.32 -2.25
CA GLU A 30 1.73 12.63 -2.28
C GLU A 30 0.21 12.49 -2.46
N VAL A 31 -0.57 13.29 -1.71
CA VAL A 31 -2.03 13.27 -1.81
C VAL A 31 -2.46 13.97 -3.10
N LEU A 32 -3.10 13.23 -4.01
CA LEU A 32 -3.73 13.81 -5.20
C LEU A 32 -5.09 14.43 -4.85
N TRP A 33 -5.87 13.74 -4.03
CA TRP A 33 -7.09 14.25 -3.44
C TRP A 33 -7.49 13.40 -2.22
N GLN A 34 -8.28 14.01 -1.33
CA GLN A 34 -8.93 13.37 -0.19
C GLN A 34 -10.36 13.89 -0.10
N ARG A 35 -11.35 13.01 0.09
CA ARG A 35 -12.75 13.40 0.19
C ARG A 35 -13.63 12.27 0.74
N ARG A 36 -14.79 12.67 1.24
CA ARG A 36 -15.91 11.76 1.53
C ARG A 36 -16.63 11.39 0.24
N ILE A 37 -17.00 10.12 0.09
CA ILE A 37 -17.78 9.58 -1.01
C ILE A 37 -19.03 8.91 -0.46
N ASP A 38 -20.20 9.41 -0.83
CA ASP A 38 -21.52 8.93 -0.39
C ASP A 38 -22.56 8.95 -1.54
N ASN A 39 -22.10 9.03 -2.78
CA ASN A 39 -22.94 9.12 -3.97
C ASN A 39 -23.37 7.75 -4.52
N GLN A 40 -24.47 7.76 -5.29
CA GLN A 40 -25.11 6.54 -5.76
C GLN A 40 -24.21 5.70 -6.66
N TYR A 41 -23.47 6.33 -7.60
CA TYR A 41 -22.63 5.56 -8.52
C TYR A 41 -21.56 4.72 -7.80
N PHE A 42 -20.98 5.23 -6.70
CA PHE A 42 -20.00 4.50 -5.91
C PHE A 42 -20.64 3.32 -5.18
N ARG A 43 -21.83 3.53 -4.59
CA ARG A 43 -22.64 2.46 -3.94
C ARG A 43 -22.96 1.34 -4.92
N ASP A 44 -23.29 1.69 -6.16
CA ASP A 44 -23.58 0.71 -7.21
C ASP A 44 -22.33 -0.09 -7.61
N ILE A 45 -21.15 0.57 -7.70
CA ILE A 45 -19.87 -0.09 -8.02
C ILE A 45 -19.48 -1.10 -6.94
N VAL A 46 -19.56 -0.72 -5.66
CA VAL A 46 -19.13 -1.58 -4.55
C VAL A 46 -20.24 -2.53 -4.06
N ALA A 47 -21.46 -2.38 -4.60
CA ALA A 47 -22.66 -3.16 -4.25
C ALA A 47 -23.04 -3.08 -2.75
N PHE A 48 -22.80 -1.92 -2.13
CA PHE A 48 -23.23 -1.61 -0.76
C PHE A 48 -24.17 -0.39 -0.80
N PRO A 49 -25.52 -0.59 -0.65
CA PRO A 49 -26.53 0.47 -0.88
C PRO A 49 -26.37 1.70 0.02
N ASP A 50 -25.89 1.50 1.25
CA ASP A 50 -25.73 2.55 2.26
C ASP A 50 -24.27 2.95 2.46
N CYS A 51 -23.40 2.65 1.48
CA CYS A 51 -21.97 2.87 1.60
C CYS A 51 -21.62 4.35 1.72
N VAL A 52 -20.76 4.63 2.68
CA VAL A 52 -20.08 5.91 2.87
C VAL A 52 -18.63 5.61 3.18
N VAL A 53 -17.70 6.24 2.45
CA VAL A 53 -16.26 6.12 2.68
C VAL A 53 -15.59 7.48 2.81
N GLU A 54 -14.58 7.57 3.67
CA GLU A 54 -13.52 8.57 3.55
C GLU A 54 -12.44 7.99 2.65
N ALA A 55 -12.03 8.75 1.63
CA ALA A 55 -11.16 8.23 0.57
C ALA A 55 -10.01 9.18 0.25
N ALA A 56 -8.86 8.63 -0.11
CA ALA A 56 -7.74 9.37 -0.65
C ALA A 56 -7.12 8.64 -1.85
N HIS A 57 -6.69 9.40 -2.85
CA HIS A 57 -5.77 8.92 -3.88
C HIS A 57 -4.38 9.51 -3.63
N LEU A 58 -3.38 8.66 -3.71
CA LEU A 58 -1.99 9.01 -3.51
C LEU A 58 -1.20 8.69 -4.77
N CYS A 59 -0.31 9.60 -5.20
CA CYS A 59 0.70 9.26 -6.18
C CYS A 59 1.99 8.79 -5.49
N ILE A 60 2.69 7.89 -6.17
CA ILE A 60 4.02 7.43 -5.77
C ILE A 60 5.02 8.25 -6.58
N PRO A 61 5.97 8.99 -5.96
CA PRO A 61 6.98 9.74 -6.69
C PRO A 61 7.71 8.85 -7.70
N GLY A 62 7.81 9.32 -8.95
CA GLY A 62 8.44 8.58 -10.04
C GLY A 62 7.60 7.48 -10.68
N SER A 63 6.31 7.38 -10.35
CA SER A 63 5.38 6.39 -10.91
C SER A 63 4.06 7.02 -11.33
N ASP A 64 3.45 6.50 -12.42
CA ASP A 64 2.08 6.84 -12.81
C ASP A 64 1.03 6.02 -12.03
N HIS A 65 1.48 5.09 -11.17
CA HIS A 65 0.59 4.25 -10.39
C HIS A 65 0.00 5.01 -9.20
N VAL A 66 -1.30 4.82 -8.97
CA VAL A 66 -2.04 5.46 -7.88
C VAL A 66 -2.37 4.43 -6.81
N ILE A 67 -2.20 4.82 -5.55
CA ILE A 67 -2.74 4.09 -4.39
C ILE A 67 -4.04 4.77 -4.01
N GLU A 68 -5.11 3.98 -3.89
CA GLU A 68 -6.39 4.42 -3.37
C GLU A 68 -6.58 3.86 -1.95
N LEU A 69 -6.90 4.71 -0.99
CA LEU A 69 -7.20 4.32 0.38
C LEU A 69 -8.68 4.58 0.67
N PHE A 70 -9.39 3.58 1.21
CA PHE A 70 -10.78 3.68 1.64
C PHE A 70 -10.93 3.33 3.11
N GLU A 71 -11.46 4.28 3.90
CA GLU A 71 -12.03 3.98 5.21
C GLU A 71 -13.55 3.89 5.08
N TYR A 72 -14.13 2.70 5.26
CA TYR A 72 -15.58 2.53 5.28
C TYR A 72 -16.16 3.08 6.58
N VAL A 73 -16.85 4.21 6.50
CA VAL A 73 -17.61 4.79 7.62
C VAL A 73 -18.86 3.95 7.91
N GLY A 74 -19.50 3.46 6.86
CA GLY A 74 -20.62 2.52 6.91
C GLY A 74 -20.87 1.84 5.55
N PRO A 75 -21.23 0.54 5.55
CA PRO A 75 -21.06 -0.41 6.65
C PRO A 75 -19.58 -0.69 6.92
N LYS A 76 -19.19 -0.80 8.20
CA LYS A 76 -17.83 -1.17 8.58
C LYS A 76 -17.60 -2.66 8.37
N GLY A 77 -16.45 -2.99 7.76
CA GLY A 77 -15.96 -4.36 7.65
C GLY A 77 -15.25 -4.84 8.92
N VAL A 78 -14.74 -6.06 8.84
CA VAL A 78 -13.87 -6.64 9.86
C VAL A 78 -12.46 -6.81 9.31
N ALA A 79 -11.45 -6.75 10.17
CA ALA A 79 -10.07 -6.99 9.76
C ALA A 79 -9.93 -8.42 9.19
N ALA A 80 -9.35 -8.53 8.00
CA ALA A 80 -9.00 -9.80 7.40
C ALA A 80 -7.64 -10.28 7.92
N ASP A 81 -7.39 -11.59 7.87
CA ASP A 81 -6.05 -12.14 8.08
C ASP A 81 -5.24 -11.98 6.77
N VAL A 82 -4.46 -10.91 6.70
CA VAL A 82 -3.70 -10.51 5.52
C VAL A 82 -2.26 -11.03 5.50
N ARG A 83 -1.96 -12.09 6.26
CA ARG A 83 -0.66 -12.78 6.17
C ARG A 83 -0.39 -13.22 4.75
N THR A 84 0.83 -13.06 4.28
CA THR A 84 1.22 -13.24 2.87
C THR A 84 0.95 -14.63 2.29
N ASN A 85 0.84 -15.65 3.13
CA ASN A 85 0.51 -17.02 2.73
C ASN A 85 -0.99 -17.32 2.65
N ASN A 86 -1.85 -16.37 3.03
CA ASN A 86 -3.30 -16.56 2.91
C ASN A 86 -3.78 -16.23 1.50
N VAL A 87 -4.67 -17.06 0.97
CA VAL A 87 -5.29 -16.81 -0.34
C VAL A 87 -6.10 -15.51 -0.27
N GLY A 88 -5.87 -14.63 -1.24
CA GLY A 88 -6.48 -13.28 -1.28
C GLY A 88 -5.58 -12.17 -0.72
N SER A 89 -4.49 -12.51 -0.02
CA SER A 89 -3.48 -11.52 0.36
C SER A 89 -2.73 -10.99 -0.85
N SER A 90 -2.38 -9.72 -0.80
CA SER A 90 -1.57 -9.04 -1.81
C SER A 90 -0.56 -8.12 -1.14
N HIS A 91 0.42 -7.67 -1.89
CA HIS A 91 1.32 -6.61 -1.49
C HIS A 91 1.67 -5.74 -2.69
N MET A 92 2.12 -4.52 -2.43
CA MET A 92 2.73 -3.64 -3.41
C MET A 92 4.21 -3.48 -3.05
N ALA A 93 5.10 -3.50 -4.05
CA ALA A 93 6.51 -3.22 -3.88
C ALA A 93 6.81 -1.77 -4.27
N PHE A 94 7.45 -1.03 -3.34
CA PHE A 94 8.02 0.29 -3.58
C PHE A 94 9.49 0.15 -3.90
N VAL A 95 9.93 0.77 -4.99
CA VAL A 95 11.34 0.79 -5.35
C VAL A 95 12.05 1.87 -4.54
N VAL A 96 13.15 1.49 -3.91
CA VAL A 96 14.05 2.39 -3.15
C VAL A 96 15.46 2.33 -3.72
N ASP A 97 16.21 3.39 -3.58
CA ASP A 97 17.60 3.52 -4.03
C ASP A 97 18.62 2.93 -3.05
N ASP A 98 18.34 2.99 -1.74
CA ASP A 98 19.16 2.41 -0.67
C ASP A 98 18.29 1.73 0.38
N LEU A 99 18.12 0.41 0.25
CA LEU A 99 17.26 -0.34 1.16
C LEU A 99 17.84 -0.44 2.58
N GLN A 100 19.17 -0.45 2.73
CA GLN A 100 19.80 -0.52 4.06
C GLN A 100 19.57 0.80 4.83
N ALA A 101 19.73 1.94 4.15
CA ALA A 101 19.45 3.25 4.73
C ALA A 101 17.96 3.39 5.08
N ALA A 102 17.05 3.04 4.14
CA ALA A 102 15.61 3.04 4.36
C ALA A 102 15.19 2.15 5.54
N TYR A 103 15.76 0.96 5.65
CA TYR A 103 15.53 0.06 6.78
C TYR A 103 15.91 0.71 8.11
N GLY A 104 17.12 1.29 8.20
CA GLY A 104 17.59 1.97 9.40
C GLY A 104 16.70 3.12 9.84
N GLU A 105 16.31 3.99 8.87
CA GLU A 105 15.43 5.14 9.13
C GLU A 105 14.04 4.69 9.60
N LEU A 106 13.41 3.79 8.87
CA LEU A 106 12.05 3.35 9.16
C LEU A 106 11.95 2.52 10.45
N CYS A 107 13.00 1.76 10.82
CA CYS A 107 13.08 1.10 12.12
C CYS A 107 13.02 2.11 13.27
N VAL A 108 13.79 3.21 13.20
CA VAL A 108 13.77 4.29 14.20
C VAL A 108 12.40 4.94 14.30
N ARG A 109 11.66 5.02 13.19
CA ARG A 109 10.31 5.57 13.12
C ARG A 109 9.22 4.56 13.49
N GLY A 110 9.59 3.35 13.91
CA GLY A 110 8.67 2.33 14.43
C GLY A 110 7.90 1.52 13.39
N VAL A 111 8.34 1.55 12.13
CA VAL A 111 7.77 0.67 11.08
C VAL A 111 8.07 -0.78 11.41
N LYS A 112 7.08 -1.65 11.26
CA LYS A 112 7.24 -3.08 11.47
C LYS A 112 7.81 -3.75 10.22
N PHE A 113 8.91 -4.44 10.41
CA PHE A 113 9.56 -5.26 9.39
C PHE A 113 9.39 -6.74 9.71
N ARG A 114 9.22 -7.58 8.68
CA ARG A 114 9.14 -9.05 8.85
C ARG A 114 10.50 -9.72 8.98
N SER A 115 11.53 -9.08 8.44
CA SER A 115 12.94 -9.52 8.52
C SER A 115 13.85 -8.31 8.35
N PRO A 116 15.16 -8.41 8.59
CA PRO A 116 16.12 -7.51 7.97
C PRO A 116 16.07 -7.61 6.44
N PRO A 117 16.62 -6.61 5.70
CA PRO A 117 16.76 -6.70 4.24
C PRO A 117 17.49 -7.99 3.80
N VAL A 118 16.99 -8.64 2.75
CA VAL A 118 17.51 -9.90 2.24
C VAL A 118 17.93 -9.73 0.79
N GLU A 119 19.14 -10.19 0.45
CA GLU A 119 19.61 -10.23 -0.94
C GLU A 119 18.91 -11.35 -1.72
N VAL A 120 18.46 -11.05 -2.92
CA VAL A 120 17.92 -12.02 -3.87
C VAL A 120 19.08 -12.78 -4.52
N THR A 121 19.27 -14.02 -4.14
CA THR A 121 20.45 -14.83 -4.58
C THR A 121 20.24 -15.59 -5.87
N ALA A 122 19.00 -15.61 -6.42
CA ALA A 122 18.67 -16.37 -7.63
C ALA A 122 17.53 -15.71 -8.43
N GLY A 123 17.31 -16.20 -9.65
CA GLY A 123 16.24 -15.76 -10.55
C GLY A 123 16.54 -14.44 -11.27
N ALA A 124 15.48 -13.85 -11.84
CA ALA A 124 15.58 -12.64 -12.67
C ALA A 124 16.06 -11.41 -11.89
N ASN A 125 15.77 -11.34 -10.60
CA ASN A 125 16.13 -10.22 -9.72
C ASN A 125 17.40 -10.48 -8.88
N LYS A 126 18.25 -11.44 -9.30
CA LYS A 126 19.48 -11.74 -8.56
C LYS A 126 20.34 -10.49 -8.35
N GLY A 127 20.78 -10.27 -7.12
CA GLY A 127 21.55 -9.09 -6.71
C GLY A 127 20.69 -7.91 -6.25
N ALA A 128 19.37 -8.00 -6.39
CA ALA A 128 18.45 -7.06 -5.75
C ALA A 128 18.33 -7.31 -4.24
N TRP A 129 17.75 -6.37 -3.52
CA TRP A 129 17.43 -6.50 -2.10
C TRP A 129 15.93 -6.28 -1.89
N GLY A 130 15.35 -7.02 -0.95
CA GLY A 130 13.93 -6.89 -0.62
C GLY A 130 13.66 -7.07 0.87
N VAL A 131 12.58 -6.45 1.35
CA VAL A 131 12.06 -6.65 2.70
C VAL A 131 10.57 -6.34 2.74
N TYR A 132 9.81 -7.13 3.50
CA TYR A 132 8.41 -6.82 3.79
C TYR A 132 8.29 -5.92 5.02
N ILE A 133 7.43 -4.91 4.88
CA ILE A 133 6.95 -4.06 5.96
C ILE A 133 5.44 -4.22 6.12
N GLU A 134 4.91 -3.76 7.23
CA GLU A 134 3.47 -3.72 7.50
C GLU A 134 3.01 -2.27 7.61
N ASP A 135 1.88 -1.97 6.93
CA ASP A 135 1.17 -0.73 7.16
C ASP A 135 0.48 -0.74 8.53
N PRO A 136 -0.19 0.35 8.96
CA PRO A 136 -0.86 0.40 10.27
C PRO A 136 -1.96 -0.65 10.48
N ASP A 137 -2.53 -1.22 9.42
CA ASP A 137 -3.55 -2.27 9.47
C ASP A 137 -2.97 -3.68 9.28
N GLY A 138 -1.64 -3.81 9.17
CA GLY A 138 -0.93 -5.06 8.95
C GLY A 138 -0.91 -5.50 7.48
N ILE A 139 -1.36 -4.65 6.56
CA ILE A 139 -1.28 -4.93 5.12
C ILE A 139 0.20 -4.96 4.73
N SER A 140 0.58 -6.01 3.99
CA SER A 140 1.97 -6.18 3.55
C SER A 140 2.32 -5.21 2.44
N MET A 141 3.44 -4.52 2.61
CA MET A 141 4.15 -3.77 1.58
C MET A 141 5.55 -4.33 1.44
N GLU A 142 6.18 -4.14 0.30
CA GLU A 142 7.58 -4.51 0.08
C GLU A 142 8.40 -3.27 -0.23
N LEU A 143 9.58 -3.17 0.35
CA LEU A 143 10.62 -2.26 -0.13
C LEU A 143 11.59 -3.09 -0.96
N PHE A 144 11.86 -2.63 -2.17
CA PHE A 144 12.67 -3.35 -3.15
C PHE A 144 13.72 -2.44 -3.76
N GLN A 145 14.98 -2.85 -3.65
CA GLN A 145 16.10 -2.19 -4.31
C GLN A 145 16.56 -3.05 -5.48
N PRO A 146 16.43 -2.60 -6.73
CA PRO A 146 16.92 -3.33 -7.90
C PRO A 146 18.43 -3.55 -7.85
N ALA A 147 18.91 -4.59 -8.52
CA ALA A 147 20.33 -4.82 -8.66
C ALA A 147 21.00 -3.69 -9.47
N GLY A 148 22.10 -3.16 -8.95
CA GLY A 148 22.90 -2.13 -9.65
C GLY A 148 22.40 -0.70 -9.48
N VAL A 149 21.47 -0.48 -8.55
CA VAL A 149 21.06 0.85 -8.08
C VAL A 149 21.80 1.17 -6.81
#